data_1a3f8ce8ee1c0d22ea4b5a493647947d
#
_entry.id   1a3f8ce8ee1c0d22ea4b5a493647947d
#
_cell.length_a   1.000
_cell.length_b   1.000
_cell.length_c   1.000
_cell.angle_alpha   90.00
_cell.angle_beta   90.00
_cell.angle_gamma   90.00
#
_symmetry.space_group_name_H-M   'P 1'
#
loop_
_entity.id
_entity.type
_entity.pdbx_description
1 polymer ?
#
loop_
_entity_poly.entity_id
_entity_poly.type
_entity_poly.pdbx_seq_one_letter_code
_entity_poly.pdbx_strand_id
1 'polypeptide(L)'
;LATRVMVGQPLKALGYGTGLYKRPPYVAVKVPVFSFEKITDANAALSPEMKSTGEVLGLGANMQEALFKGLVSAGYKVEKSGHAGVLISVNRRDQPEIVNIARKLDEMGFRLYATDGTAREISRLGTDVEVVGKLGRDNRVFQLLESGRIDYVILTGSTEPEYIRDFIHLNHRCVQLGIPCLTSLDTAGALTDILASRYNQENTELVDICHLRTERQKLPFAK
;
A
#
# COMPACT_ATOMS: atom_id res chain seq x y z
N LEU A 1 -27.66 -10.51 11.44
CA LEU A 1 -28.54 -9.36 11.25
C LEU A 1 -29.15 -9.39 9.84
N ALA A 2 -28.33 -9.34 8.79
CA ALA A 2 -28.78 -9.29 7.41
C ALA A 2 -29.83 -10.33 7.06
N THR A 3 -29.60 -11.60 7.39
CA THR A 3 -30.52 -12.71 7.17
C THR A 3 -31.91 -12.45 7.79
N ARG A 4 -31.97 -11.91 9.01
CA ARG A 4 -33.24 -11.58 9.65
C ARG A 4 -33.99 -10.46 8.94
N VAL A 5 -33.24 -9.46 8.44
CA VAL A 5 -33.83 -8.38 7.63
C VAL A 5 -34.36 -8.93 6.31
N MET A 6 -33.63 -9.82 5.67
CA MET A 6 -34.05 -10.46 4.39
C MET A 6 -35.33 -11.28 4.54
N VAL A 7 -35.57 -11.89 5.72
CA VAL A 7 -36.82 -12.60 6.01
C VAL A 7 -37.90 -11.69 6.63
N GLY A 8 -37.78 -10.37 6.50
CA GLY A 8 -38.81 -9.40 6.81
C GLY A 8 -38.82 -8.83 8.22
N GLN A 9 -37.78 -9.09 9.06
CA GLN A 9 -37.71 -8.47 10.39
C GLN A 9 -37.21 -7.02 10.28
N PRO A 10 -37.95 -6.01 10.77
CA PRO A 10 -37.51 -4.63 10.71
C PRO A 10 -36.32 -4.36 11.65
N LEU A 11 -35.39 -3.52 11.25
CA LEU A 11 -34.20 -3.14 12.04
C LEU A 11 -34.56 -2.67 13.45
N LYS A 12 -35.66 -1.93 13.60
CA LYS A 12 -36.16 -1.45 14.88
C LYS A 12 -36.49 -2.58 15.85
N ALA A 13 -37.11 -3.68 15.37
CA ALA A 13 -37.43 -4.84 16.18
C ALA A 13 -36.16 -5.62 16.58
N LEU A 14 -35.06 -5.44 15.84
CA LEU A 14 -33.77 -6.03 16.12
C LEU A 14 -32.88 -5.18 17.06
N GLY A 15 -33.44 -4.09 17.61
CA GLY A 15 -32.72 -3.19 18.52
C GLY A 15 -31.82 -2.15 17.82
N TYR A 16 -32.01 -1.96 16.50
CA TYR A 16 -31.29 -0.93 15.73
C TYR A 16 -32.21 0.26 15.49
N GLY A 17 -31.73 1.47 15.83
CA GLY A 17 -32.45 2.70 15.57
C GLY A 17 -32.36 3.18 14.12
N THR A 18 -32.80 4.40 13.89
CA THR A 18 -32.62 5.13 12.63
C THR A 18 -31.33 5.94 12.65
N GLY A 19 -30.74 6.20 11.48
CA GLY A 19 -29.53 6.98 11.34
C GLY A 19 -28.26 6.11 11.27
N LEU A 20 -27.11 6.76 11.41
CA LEU A 20 -25.80 6.09 11.36
C LEU A 20 -25.50 5.38 12.69
N TYR A 21 -24.85 4.23 12.59
CA TYR A 21 -24.35 3.53 13.76
C TYR A 21 -23.23 4.35 14.43
N LYS A 22 -23.10 4.24 15.76
CA LYS A 22 -22.05 4.94 16.51
C LYS A 22 -20.68 4.55 15.98
N ARG A 23 -19.78 5.54 15.88
CA ARG A 23 -18.39 5.28 15.49
C ARG A 23 -17.74 4.24 16.42
N PRO A 24 -17.04 3.25 15.87
CA PRO A 24 -16.27 2.33 16.70
C PRO A 24 -15.10 3.08 17.36
N PRO A 25 -14.56 2.59 18.49
CA PRO A 25 -13.43 3.22 19.19
C PRO A 25 -12.09 3.05 18.46
N TYR A 26 -12.03 2.19 17.48
CA TYR A 26 -10.85 1.89 16.66
C TYR A 26 -11.06 2.26 15.20
N VAL A 27 -9.96 2.59 14.53
CA VAL A 27 -9.90 2.64 13.08
C VAL A 27 -9.71 1.21 12.56
N ALA A 28 -10.53 0.82 11.59
CA ALA A 28 -10.45 -0.49 10.95
C ALA A 28 -10.05 -0.32 9.48
N VAL A 29 -8.98 -0.98 9.07
CA VAL A 29 -8.49 -0.98 7.69
C VAL A 29 -8.54 -2.41 7.16
N LYS A 30 -9.24 -2.59 6.05
CA LYS A 30 -9.25 -3.83 5.30
C LYS A 30 -8.19 -3.77 4.21
N VAL A 31 -7.27 -4.75 4.20
CA VAL A 31 -6.25 -4.87 3.16
C VAL A 31 -6.48 -6.16 2.38
N PRO A 32 -6.67 -6.10 1.05
CA PRO A 32 -6.81 -7.30 0.22
C PRO A 32 -5.48 -8.05 0.14
N VAL A 33 -5.57 -9.38 0.09
CA VAL A 33 -4.42 -10.28 -0.11
C VAL A 33 -4.54 -10.92 -1.48
N PHE A 34 -3.43 -10.94 -2.21
CA PHE A 34 -3.32 -11.54 -3.54
C PHE A 34 -2.34 -12.70 -3.50
N SER A 35 -2.67 -13.80 -4.19
CA SER A 35 -1.81 -14.99 -4.27
C SER A 35 -1.13 -15.12 -5.64
N PHE A 36 -0.81 -14.00 -6.28
CA PHE A 36 -0.14 -14.01 -7.60
C PHE A 36 1.21 -14.73 -7.58
N GLU A 37 1.91 -14.72 -6.45
CA GLU A 37 3.16 -15.45 -6.26
C GLU A 37 3.01 -16.97 -6.47
N LYS A 38 1.80 -17.50 -6.18
CA LYS A 38 1.49 -18.93 -6.30
C LYS A 38 0.92 -19.31 -7.67
N ILE A 39 0.49 -18.33 -8.45
CA ILE A 39 -0.18 -18.51 -9.74
C ILE A 39 0.62 -17.73 -10.79
N THR A 40 1.69 -18.35 -11.27
CA THR A 40 2.69 -17.73 -12.15
C THR A 40 2.13 -17.21 -13.48
N ASP A 41 1.05 -17.81 -13.98
CA ASP A 41 0.44 -17.45 -15.26
C ASP A 41 -0.74 -16.46 -15.11
N ALA A 42 -1.05 -16.03 -13.87
CA ALA A 42 -2.13 -15.09 -13.65
C ALA A 42 -1.75 -13.66 -14.05
N ASN A 43 -2.67 -13.00 -14.74
CA ASN A 43 -2.51 -11.56 -14.99
C ASN A 43 -2.65 -10.78 -13.70
N ALA A 44 -1.53 -10.29 -13.18
CA ALA A 44 -1.45 -9.51 -11.94
C ALA A 44 -2.00 -8.07 -12.06
N ALA A 45 -2.30 -7.60 -13.27
CA ALA A 45 -2.90 -6.28 -13.45
C ALA A 45 -4.30 -6.24 -12.84
N LEU A 46 -4.55 -5.25 -11.98
CA LEU A 46 -5.86 -5.05 -11.38
C LEU A 46 -6.87 -4.55 -12.43
N SER A 47 -8.07 -5.09 -12.37
CA SER A 47 -9.20 -4.79 -13.25
C SER A 47 -10.48 -4.72 -12.40
N PRO A 48 -11.66 -4.42 -12.99
CA PRO A 48 -12.93 -4.49 -12.27
C PRO A 48 -13.26 -5.85 -11.67
N GLU A 49 -12.62 -6.91 -12.16
CA GLU A 49 -12.78 -8.25 -11.62
C GLU A 49 -12.08 -8.41 -10.28
N MET A 50 -12.70 -9.14 -9.35
CA MET A 50 -12.09 -9.47 -8.06
C MET A 50 -10.95 -10.47 -8.28
N LYS A 51 -9.72 -10.09 -7.91
CA LYS A 51 -8.51 -10.93 -7.99
C LYS A 51 -7.91 -11.24 -6.62
N SER A 52 -8.43 -10.66 -5.55
CA SER A 52 -7.98 -10.97 -4.19
C SER A 52 -8.42 -12.38 -3.78
N THR A 53 -7.53 -13.10 -3.11
CA THR A 53 -7.76 -14.45 -2.59
C THR A 53 -8.15 -14.45 -1.11
N GLY A 54 -8.06 -13.32 -0.46
CA GLY A 54 -8.41 -13.11 0.93
C GLY A 54 -8.32 -11.64 1.30
N GLU A 55 -8.56 -11.38 2.56
CA GLU A 55 -8.44 -10.03 3.13
C GLU A 55 -8.02 -10.13 4.60
N VAL A 56 -7.29 -9.13 5.07
CA VAL A 56 -6.87 -9.00 6.46
C VAL A 56 -7.43 -7.72 7.05
N LEU A 57 -7.57 -7.70 8.37
CA LEU A 57 -8.08 -6.58 9.13
C LEU A 57 -6.97 -6.00 10.01
N GLY A 58 -6.65 -4.72 9.78
CA GLY A 58 -5.85 -3.93 10.71
C GLY A 58 -6.75 -3.11 11.63
N LEU A 59 -6.55 -3.20 12.94
CA LEU A 59 -7.23 -2.39 13.93
C LEU A 59 -6.23 -1.57 14.73
N GLY A 60 -6.48 -0.28 14.86
CA GLY A 60 -5.60 0.63 15.59
C GLY A 60 -6.34 1.83 16.18
N ALA A 61 -5.70 2.55 17.08
CA ALA A 61 -6.22 3.80 17.65
C ALA A 61 -6.31 4.91 16.59
N ASN A 62 -5.48 4.85 15.57
CA ASN A 62 -5.43 5.80 14.46
C ASN A 62 -5.21 5.07 13.12
N MET A 63 -5.29 5.84 12.02
CA MET A 63 -5.17 5.31 10.67
C MET A 63 -3.80 4.67 10.40
N GLN A 64 -2.70 5.30 10.83
CA GLN A 64 -1.35 4.81 10.60
C GLN A 64 -1.12 3.46 11.27
N GLU A 65 -1.52 3.31 12.54
CA GLU A 65 -1.42 2.05 13.25
C GLU A 65 -2.26 0.95 12.61
N ALA A 66 -3.53 1.26 12.30
CA ALA A 66 -4.42 0.30 11.66
C ALA A 66 -3.90 -0.16 10.30
N LEU A 67 -3.38 0.77 9.49
CA LEU A 67 -2.84 0.47 8.17
C LEU A 67 -1.51 -0.30 8.27
N PHE A 68 -0.62 0.07 9.21
CA PHE A 68 0.59 -0.69 9.52
C PHE A 68 0.27 -2.16 9.81
N LYS A 69 -0.64 -2.41 10.76
CA LYS A 69 -1.06 -3.78 11.11
C LYS A 69 -1.67 -4.52 9.91
N GLY A 70 -2.51 -3.85 9.14
CA GLY A 70 -3.12 -4.41 7.94
C GLY A 70 -2.08 -4.80 6.89
N LEU A 71 -1.11 -3.94 6.60
CA LEU A 71 -0.04 -4.23 5.64
C LEU A 71 0.85 -5.38 6.09
N VAL A 72 1.31 -5.37 7.35
CA VAL A 72 2.12 -6.46 7.91
C VAL A 72 1.36 -7.79 7.85
N SER A 73 0.08 -7.79 8.22
CA SER A 73 -0.77 -8.99 8.14
C SER A 73 -1.02 -9.47 6.71
N ALA A 74 -0.97 -8.56 5.73
CA ALA A 74 -1.04 -8.90 4.30
C ALA A 74 0.30 -9.38 3.72
N GLY A 75 1.37 -9.45 4.54
CA GLY A 75 2.69 -9.92 4.12
C GLY A 75 3.63 -8.84 3.61
N TYR A 76 3.25 -7.57 3.68
CA TYR A 76 4.16 -6.47 3.33
C TYR A 76 5.26 -6.33 4.37
N LYS A 77 6.49 -6.18 3.91
CA LYS A 77 7.61 -5.77 4.77
C LYS A 77 7.51 -4.26 4.97
N VAL A 78 7.13 -3.83 6.16
CA VAL A 78 7.02 -2.41 6.53
C VAL A 78 8.17 -2.06 7.46
N GLU A 79 9.38 -2.37 7.02
CA GLU A 79 10.61 -2.09 7.75
C GLU A 79 11.63 -1.50 6.78
N LYS A 80 12.46 -0.60 7.30
CA LYS A 80 13.58 -0.07 6.56
C LYS A 80 14.74 -1.06 6.63
N SER A 81 15.09 -1.68 5.52
CA SER A 81 16.33 -2.47 5.43
C SER A 81 17.55 -1.55 5.42
N GLY A 82 18.72 -2.04 5.81
CA GLY A 82 19.97 -1.26 5.81
C GLY A 82 20.44 -0.79 4.42
N HIS A 83 19.81 -1.30 3.35
CA HIS A 83 20.09 -0.97 1.95
C HIS A 83 18.82 -0.66 1.17
N ALA A 84 17.82 -0.15 1.87
CA ALA A 84 16.49 0.09 1.33
C ALA A 84 16.51 0.95 0.06
N GLY A 85 16.11 0.38 -1.06
CA GLY A 85 15.98 1.06 -2.33
C GLY A 85 14.53 1.16 -2.79
N VAL A 86 14.19 2.25 -3.44
CA VAL A 86 12.87 2.46 -4.05
C VAL A 86 13.03 2.78 -5.52
N LEU A 87 12.41 1.97 -6.37
CA LEU A 87 12.34 2.23 -7.80
C LEU A 87 11.06 3.00 -8.13
N ILE A 88 11.19 4.14 -8.79
CA ILE A 88 10.08 5.05 -9.08
C ILE A 88 9.94 5.24 -10.59
N SER A 89 8.78 4.88 -11.14
CA SER A 89 8.44 5.13 -12.53
C SER A 89 6.98 5.55 -12.62
N VAL A 90 6.75 6.85 -12.74
CA VAL A 90 5.39 7.40 -12.75
C VAL A 90 5.07 8.08 -14.08
N ASN A 91 3.78 8.09 -14.43
CA ASN A 91 3.33 8.80 -15.62
C ASN A 91 3.49 10.32 -15.45
N ARG A 92 3.40 11.04 -16.56
CA ARG A 92 3.64 12.50 -16.60
C ARG A 92 2.69 13.30 -15.70
N ARG A 93 1.47 12.82 -15.47
CA ARG A 93 0.48 13.51 -14.63
C ARG A 93 0.84 13.44 -13.15
N ASP A 94 1.47 12.34 -12.76
CA ASP A 94 1.80 12.03 -11.37
C ASP A 94 3.18 12.61 -10.95
N GLN A 95 3.96 13.12 -11.93
CA GLN A 95 5.30 13.65 -11.67
C GLN A 95 5.34 14.81 -10.65
N PRO A 96 4.39 15.76 -10.62
CA PRO A 96 4.43 16.81 -9.59
C PRO A 96 4.21 16.29 -8.17
N GLU A 97 3.37 15.25 -8.01
CA GLU A 97 3.02 14.70 -6.70
C GLU A 97 4.10 13.77 -6.16
N ILE A 98 4.73 12.96 -7.02
CA ILE A 98 5.77 12.00 -6.60
C ILE A 98 6.97 12.68 -5.95
N VAL A 99 7.25 13.94 -6.28
CA VAL A 99 8.39 14.70 -5.73
C VAL A 99 8.34 14.78 -4.20
N ASN A 100 7.15 15.01 -3.63
CA ASN A 100 6.99 15.07 -2.17
C ASN A 100 7.19 13.69 -1.51
N ILE A 101 6.71 12.63 -2.15
CA ILE A 101 6.90 11.26 -1.68
C ILE A 101 8.38 10.88 -1.75
N ALA A 102 9.04 11.17 -2.88
CA ALA A 102 10.46 10.91 -3.08
C ALA A 102 11.33 11.64 -2.04
N ARG A 103 11.05 12.91 -1.76
CA ARG A 103 11.75 13.67 -0.73
C ARG A 103 11.62 13.03 0.66
N LYS A 104 10.42 12.64 1.07
CA LYS A 104 10.21 11.94 2.36
C LYS A 104 10.99 10.62 2.43
N LEU A 105 11.02 9.85 1.34
CA LEU A 105 11.79 8.61 1.27
C LEU A 105 13.30 8.87 1.38
N ASP A 106 13.82 9.88 0.70
CA ASP A 106 15.22 10.32 0.77
C ASP A 106 15.60 10.78 2.19
N GLU A 107 14.77 11.64 2.82
CA GLU A 107 14.94 12.07 4.22
C GLU A 107 14.96 10.88 5.22
N MET A 108 14.27 9.80 4.91
CA MET A 108 14.34 8.54 5.66
C MET A 108 15.57 7.71 5.31
N GLY A 109 16.38 8.11 4.30
CA GLY A 109 17.61 7.46 3.86
C GLY A 109 17.39 6.26 2.94
N PHE A 110 16.27 6.22 2.19
CA PHE A 110 16.12 5.31 1.06
C PHE A 110 16.97 5.75 -0.12
N ARG A 111 17.56 4.80 -0.83
CA ARG A 111 18.16 5.07 -2.14
C ARG A 111 17.07 5.11 -3.21
N LEU A 112 17.02 6.21 -3.94
CA LEU A 112 16.01 6.40 -4.97
C LEU A 112 16.58 6.07 -6.34
N TYR A 113 15.84 5.28 -7.09
CA TYR A 113 16.08 4.95 -8.48
C TYR A 113 14.87 5.38 -9.28
N ALA A 114 15.05 6.06 -10.40
CA ALA A 114 13.91 6.48 -11.20
C ALA A 114 14.21 6.47 -12.70
N THR A 115 13.14 6.29 -13.50
CA THR A 115 13.23 6.45 -14.97
C THR A 115 13.45 7.91 -15.34
N ASP A 116 14.08 8.16 -16.51
CA ASP A 116 14.56 9.48 -16.94
C ASP A 116 13.61 10.65 -16.67
N GLY A 117 12.34 10.53 -17.05
CA GLY A 117 11.35 11.59 -16.86
C GLY A 117 11.04 11.87 -15.40
N THR A 118 10.87 10.82 -14.63
CA THR A 118 10.59 10.88 -13.18
C THR A 118 11.80 11.40 -12.41
N ALA A 119 13.01 10.93 -12.77
CA ALA A 119 14.24 11.34 -12.13
C ALA A 119 14.50 12.86 -12.29
N ARG A 120 14.25 13.40 -13.48
CA ARG A 120 14.39 14.84 -13.73
C ARG A 120 13.51 15.68 -12.80
N GLU A 121 12.26 15.27 -12.60
CA GLU A 121 11.35 16.03 -11.73
C GLU A 121 11.76 15.90 -10.25
N ILE A 122 12.18 14.72 -9.79
CA ILE A 122 12.65 14.51 -8.43
C ILE A 122 13.91 15.35 -8.16
N SER A 123 14.90 15.33 -9.06
CA SER A 123 16.16 16.06 -8.92
C SER A 123 16.00 17.58 -8.94
N ARG A 124 14.92 18.11 -9.51
CA ARG A 124 14.69 19.57 -9.57
C ARG A 124 14.61 20.24 -8.21
N LEU A 125 14.21 19.51 -7.18
CA LEU A 125 14.12 20.01 -5.81
C LEU A 125 15.29 19.57 -4.92
N GLY A 126 16.37 19.05 -5.52
CA GLY A 126 17.60 18.70 -4.81
C GLY A 126 17.59 17.32 -4.16
N THR A 127 16.58 16.48 -4.41
CA THR A 127 16.55 15.10 -3.95
C THR A 127 17.49 14.24 -4.79
N ASP A 128 18.36 13.45 -4.15
CA ASP A 128 19.29 12.55 -4.83
C ASP A 128 18.56 11.34 -5.40
N VAL A 129 18.77 11.05 -6.69
CA VAL A 129 18.11 9.95 -7.39
C VAL A 129 18.99 9.42 -8.51
N GLU A 130 19.21 8.12 -8.50
CA GLU A 130 19.95 7.43 -9.56
C GLU A 130 19.03 7.17 -10.76
N VAL A 131 19.47 7.63 -11.93
CA VAL A 131 18.72 7.42 -13.17
C VAL A 131 18.90 6.00 -13.66
N VAL A 132 17.80 5.27 -13.80
CA VAL A 132 17.73 3.99 -14.47
C VAL A 132 17.04 4.18 -15.81
N GLY A 133 17.57 3.59 -16.88
CA GLY A 133 17.05 3.78 -18.25
C GLY A 133 15.58 3.42 -18.39
N LYS A 134 14.99 3.78 -19.53
CA LYS A 134 13.60 3.41 -19.82
C LYS A 134 13.43 1.90 -19.89
N LEU A 135 12.33 1.41 -19.32
CA LEU A 135 11.83 0.07 -19.55
C LEU A 135 11.77 -0.22 -21.06
N GLY A 136 12.13 -1.43 -21.48
CA GLY A 136 12.13 -1.82 -22.90
C GLY A 136 13.34 -1.40 -23.73
N ARG A 137 14.18 -0.47 -23.25
CA ARG A 137 15.43 -0.07 -23.91
C ARG A 137 16.70 -0.53 -23.19
N ASP A 138 16.57 -0.84 -21.89
CA ASP A 138 17.70 -1.18 -21.04
C ASP A 138 17.28 -2.24 -20.01
N ASN A 139 18.07 -3.31 -19.92
CA ASN A 139 17.84 -4.38 -18.93
C ASN A 139 18.24 -4.00 -17.49
N ARG A 140 18.82 -2.80 -17.30
CA ARG A 140 19.29 -2.35 -15.97
C ARG A 140 18.20 -2.35 -14.90
N VAL A 141 16.96 -1.99 -15.27
CA VAL A 141 15.83 -2.02 -14.33
C VAL A 141 15.58 -3.42 -13.81
N PHE A 142 15.57 -4.42 -14.67
CA PHE A 142 15.37 -5.82 -14.26
C PHE A 142 16.56 -6.36 -13.45
N GLN A 143 17.78 -6.04 -13.85
CA GLN A 143 18.98 -6.39 -13.07
C GLN A 143 18.97 -5.74 -11.69
N LEU A 144 18.48 -4.50 -11.58
CA LEU A 144 18.34 -3.80 -10.31
C LEU A 144 17.30 -4.50 -9.41
N LEU A 145 16.15 -4.91 -9.93
CA LEU A 145 15.15 -5.68 -9.18
C LEU A 145 15.70 -7.02 -8.70
N GLU A 146 16.45 -7.72 -9.56
CA GLU A 146 17.06 -9.03 -9.25
C GLU A 146 18.22 -8.94 -8.27
N SER A 147 18.82 -7.77 -8.13
CA SER A 147 19.96 -7.55 -7.22
C SER A 147 19.61 -7.57 -5.73
N GLY A 148 18.32 -7.61 -5.37
CA GLY A 148 17.84 -7.54 -3.99
C GLY A 148 18.02 -6.17 -3.32
N ARG A 149 18.34 -5.12 -4.10
CA ARG A 149 18.53 -3.75 -3.59
C ARG A 149 17.25 -2.92 -3.55
N ILE A 150 16.15 -3.43 -4.10
CA ILE A 150 14.86 -2.73 -4.17
C ILE A 150 13.88 -3.37 -3.21
N ASP A 151 13.38 -2.57 -2.26
CA ASP A 151 12.36 -2.99 -1.30
C ASP A 151 10.95 -2.63 -1.76
N TYR A 152 10.81 -1.54 -2.53
CA TYR A 152 9.51 -1.06 -3.03
C TYR A 152 9.63 -0.55 -4.46
N VAL A 153 8.56 -0.73 -5.21
CA VAL A 153 8.41 -0.12 -6.54
C VAL A 153 7.17 0.77 -6.53
N ILE A 154 7.31 2.01 -6.98
CA ILE A 154 6.20 2.94 -7.23
C ILE A 154 6.06 3.05 -8.75
N LEU A 155 4.97 2.51 -9.27
CA LEU A 155 4.75 2.36 -10.70
C LEU A 155 3.34 2.79 -11.08
N THR A 156 3.15 3.97 -11.62
CA THR A 156 1.83 4.38 -12.08
C THR A 156 1.64 4.09 -13.57
N GLY A 157 0.43 3.61 -13.91
CA GLY A 157 0.10 3.24 -15.28
C GLY A 157 0.02 4.42 -16.23
N SER A 158 0.20 4.16 -17.50
CA SER A 158 0.00 5.12 -18.60
C SER A 158 -1.16 4.67 -19.49
N THR A 159 -1.79 5.61 -20.18
CA THR A 159 -2.78 5.32 -21.22
C THR A 159 -2.15 5.09 -22.58
N GLU A 160 -0.84 5.33 -22.73
CA GLU A 160 -0.12 5.16 -23.98
C GLU A 160 0.24 3.67 -24.19
N PRO A 161 -0.09 3.07 -25.35
CA PRO A 161 0.08 1.63 -25.60
C PRO A 161 1.52 1.12 -25.41
N GLU A 162 2.52 1.95 -25.72
CA GLU A 162 3.94 1.63 -25.57
C GLU A 162 4.29 1.39 -24.08
N TYR A 163 3.77 2.23 -23.18
CA TYR A 163 4.07 2.14 -21.75
C TYR A 163 3.20 1.11 -21.02
N ILE A 164 2.07 0.69 -21.59
CA ILE A 164 1.22 -0.34 -20.97
C ILE A 164 1.97 -1.68 -20.90
N ARG A 165 2.71 -2.05 -21.93
CA ARG A 165 3.51 -3.29 -21.91
C ARG A 165 4.59 -3.25 -20.87
N ASP A 166 5.33 -2.15 -20.79
CA ASP A 166 6.40 -1.95 -19.83
C ASP A 166 5.86 -2.01 -18.39
N PHE A 167 4.70 -1.39 -18.16
CA PHE A 167 3.99 -1.46 -16.88
C PHE A 167 3.65 -2.91 -16.49
N ILE A 168 3.05 -3.66 -17.42
CA ILE A 168 2.65 -5.06 -17.17
C ILE A 168 3.88 -5.92 -16.88
N HIS A 169 4.94 -5.79 -17.66
CA HIS A 169 6.17 -6.57 -17.48
C HIS A 169 6.84 -6.27 -16.13
N LEU A 170 6.96 -4.99 -15.77
CA LEU A 170 7.59 -4.59 -14.52
C LEU A 170 6.76 -5.05 -13.32
N ASN A 171 5.45 -4.83 -13.35
CA ASN A 171 4.54 -5.28 -12.29
C ASN A 171 4.59 -6.81 -12.12
N HIS A 172 4.56 -7.56 -13.20
CA HIS A 172 4.68 -9.01 -13.17
C HIS A 172 6.02 -9.47 -12.56
N ARG A 173 7.13 -8.79 -12.92
CA ARG A 173 8.45 -9.10 -12.35
C ARG A 173 8.52 -8.79 -10.87
N CYS A 174 7.93 -7.68 -10.42
CA CYS A 174 7.82 -7.36 -9.00
C CYS A 174 7.10 -8.47 -8.23
N VAL A 175 5.96 -8.95 -8.76
CA VAL A 175 5.20 -10.05 -8.15
C VAL A 175 6.03 -11.33 -8.06
N GLN A 176 6.75 -11.71 -9.13
CA GLN A 176 7.63 -12.88 -9.13
C GLN A 176 8.74 -12.81 -8.09
N LEU A 177 9.28 -11.62 -7.85
CA LEU A 177 10.36 -11.38 -6.88
C LEU A 177 9.85 -11.08 -5.46
N GLY A 178 8.52 -11.03 -5.25
CA GLY A 178 7.92 -10.68 -3.97
C GLY A 178 8.19 -9.22 -3.55
N ILE A 179 8.43 -8.33 -4.52
CA ILE A 179 8.68 -6.91 -4.27
C ILE A 179 7.33 -6.17 -4.34
N PRO A 180 6.92 -5.46 -3.27
CA PRO A 180 5.69 -4.67 -3.27
C PRO A 180 5.71 -3.61 -4.38
N CYS A 181 4.72 -3.65 -5.27
CA CYS A 181 4.55 -2.70 -6.36
C CYS A 181 3.31 -1.84 -6.09
N LEU A 182 3.53 -0.54 -5.85
CA LEU A 182 2.49 0.44 -5.56
C LEU A 182 2.06 1.13 -6.84
N THR A 183 0.83 0.93 -7.25
CA THR A 183 0.32 1.41 -8.54
C THR A 183 -0.48 2.71 -8.45
N SER A 184 -0.54 3.32 -7.28
CA SER A 184 -1.22 4.59 -6.98
C SER A 184 -0.34 5.43 -6.06
N LEU A 185 -0.30 6.75 -6.28
CA LEU A 185 0.42 7.68 -5.42
C LEU A 185 -0.22 7.81 -4.05
N ASP A 186 -1.54 7.69 -3.93
CA ASP A 186 -2.22 7.64 -2.62
C ASP A 186 -1.69 6.50 -1.76
N THR A 187 -1.55 5.30 -2.35
CA THR A 187 -1.00 4.13 -1.65
C THR A 187 0.48 4.32 -1.32
N ALA A 188 1.25 4.88 -2.25
CA ALA A 188 2.66 5.18 -2.03
C ALA A 188 2.87 6.22 -0.92
N GLY A 189 2.05 7.28 -0.91
CA GLY A 189 2.03 8.28 0.15
C GLY A 189 1.68 7.69 1.51
N ALA A 190 0.63 6.87 1.57
CA ALA A 190 0.21 6.20 2.80
C ALA A 190 1.29 5.26 3.35
N LEU A 191 1.95 4.47 2.49
CA LEU A 191 3.08 3.63 2.90
C LEU A 191 4.25 4.48 3.42
N THR A 192 4.58 5.58 2.72
CA THR A 192 5.64 6.50 3.13
C THR A 192 5.35 7.10 4.51
N ASP A 193 4.11 7.50 4.78
CA ASP A 193 3.70 8.03 6.08
C ASP A 193 3.78 6.98 7.20
N ILE A 194 3.49 5.72 6.89
CA ILE A 194 3.66 4.61 7.84
C ILE A 194 5.14 4.36 8.14
N LEU A 195 6.00 4.31 7.12
CA LEU A 195 7.44 4.15 7.28
C LEU A 195 8.04 5.28 8.14
N ALA A 196 7.50 6.51 8.01
CA ALA A 196 7.89 7.65 8.83
C ALA A 196 7.33 7.59 10.27
N SER A 197 6.22 6.90 10.52
CA SER A 197 5.50 6.88 11.80
C SER A 197 6.19 6.10 12.91
N ARG A 198 7.23 5.34 12.61
CA ARG A 198 7.98 4.48 13.53
C ARG A 198 7.16 3.36 14.19
N TYR A 199 5.97 3.04 13.67
CA TYR A 199 5.26 1.85 14.11
C TYR A 199 6.06 0.60 13.76
N ASN A 200 6.13 -0.33 14.73
CA ASN A 200 6.72 -1.65 14.58
C ASN A 200 5.89 -2.67 15.38
N GLN A 201 6.24 -3.94 15.29
CA GLN A 201 5.48 -5.00 15.99
C GLN A 201 5.57 -4.89 17.51
N GLU A 202 6.60 -4.25 18.06
CA GLU A 202 6.83 -4.14 19.50
C GLU A 202 6.04 -2.98 20.13
N ASN A 203 5.74 -1.92 19.36
CA ASN A 203 5.07 -0.71 19.88
C ASN A 203 3.60 -0.57 19.46
N THR A 204 3.01 -1.63 18.89
CA THR A 204 1.59 -1.67 18.52
C THR A 204 0.80 -2.52 19.51
N GLU A 205 -0.41 -2.06 19.89
CA GLU A 205 -1.29 -2.84 20.77
C GLU A 205 -2.04 -3.93 20.00
N LEU A 206 -2.18 -5.10 20.63
CA LEU A 206 -3.10 -6.13 20.15
C LEU A 206 -4.53 -5.78 20.58
N VAL A 207 -5.45 -5.78 19.63
CA VAL A 207 -6.87 -5.51 19.88
C VAL A 207 -7.64 -6.83 19.93
N ASP A 208 -8.25 -7.15 21.05
CA ASP A 208 -9.13 -8.32 21.19
C ASP A 208 -10.47 -8.05 20.48
N ILE A 209 -10.62 -8.61 19.29
CA ILE A 209 -11.84 -8.46 18.49
C ILE A 209 -13.07 -9.14 19.10
N CYS A 210 -12.89 -10.15 19.95
CA CYS A 210 -13.98 -10.86 20.60
C CYS A 210 -14.60 -10.00 21.72
N HIS A 211 -13.81 -9.13 22.35
CA HIS A 211 -14.22 -8.30 23.47
C HIS A 211 -14.33 -6.80 23.16
N LEU A 212 -14.32 -6.42 21.89
CA LEU A 212 -14.46 -5.01 21.45
C LEU A 212 -15.62 -4.25 22.10
N ARG A 213 -16.71 -4.93 22.45
CA ARG A 213 -17.88 -4.33 23.13
C ARG A 213 -17.63 -4.07 24.61
N THR A 214 -16.81 -4.89 25.24
CA THR A 214 -16.50 -4.81 26.68
C THR A 214 -15.45 -3.73 26.97
N GLU A 215 -14.49 -3.57 26.10
CA GLU A 215 -13.48 -2.52 26.20
C GLU A 215 -14.03 -1.12 25.94
N ARG A 216 -15.14 -0.98 25.20
CA ARG A 216 -15.89 0.28 25.03
C ARG A 216 -16.27 0.97 26.35
N GLN A 217 -16.41 0.21 27.43
CA GLN A 217 -16.76 0.76 28.75
C GLN A 217 -15.53 1.31 29.51
N LYS A 218 -14.30 1.01 29.05
CA LYS A 218 -13.05 1.39 29.73
C LYS A 218 -12.34 2.60 29.11
N LEU A 219 -12.71 2.99 27.89
CA LEU A 219 -12.10 4.18 27.27
C LEU A 219 -12.81 5.44 27.74
N PRO A 220 -12.11 6.41 28.35
CA PRO A 220 -12.70 7.70 28.66
C PRO A 220 -13.13 8.35 27.37
N PHE A 221 -14.40 8.76 27.30
CA PHE A 221 -14.94 9.51 26.18
C PHE A 221 -14.07 10.74 25.93
N ALA A 222 -13.37 10.77 24.79
CA ALA A 222 -12.85 12.02 24.27
C ALA A 222 -14.06 12.93 24.02
N LYS A 223 -14.12 14.04 24.74
CA LYS A 223 -15.12 15.09 24.59
C LYS A 223 -14.99 15.80 23.23
#